data_ea4cfda7a0592c5b162013fe369fa4bc
#
_entry.id   ea4cfda7a0592c5b162013fe369fa4bc
#
_cell.length_a   1.000
_cell.length_b   1.000
_cell.length_c   1.000
_cell.angle_alpha   90.00
_cell.angle_beta   90.00
_cell.angle_gamma   90.00
#
_symmetry.space_group_name_H-M   'P 1'
#
loop_
_entity.id
_entity.type
_entity.pdbx_description
1 polymer ?
#
loop_
_entity_poly.entity_id
_entity_poly.type
_entity_poly.pdbx_seq_one_letter_code
_entity_poly.pdbx_strand_id
1 'polypeptide(L)'
;MTVSPCFGQLLNNKQNLEKIESLDPAMKKLWIDTKLQQLELFTHNGLVPIKRDTISLMAVDTLTRIHKTLEGYQTISCSISGGSDSDMVIDILARSTPRFKDIHFIFFDTGIEYQATKQHLDDLERKYGISIERRKAVKSIPTCCKTYGQPFLSKRISDMIHRLQENGFQWEDEPFEVLYKRYPKNKASLRWWCDEWGDKSRFSIRNNKWLKEFMVQNPPTFKISSKCCDYAKKQVAKNYQKEIGADLTITGVRKAEGGARAEAYKSCISQYDGEREKTDHFRPIFWFKDDDKKNYTVSCDIHNSKCYTEYGLKRTGCAGCPFGKNFEEELRVIQEHEPNLYNAINHIFGESYEYMRKYKEFAKMMNDKELRS
;
A
#
# COMPACT_ATOMS: atom_id res chain seq x y z
N MET A 1 25.34 13.80 -15.45
CA MET A 1 24.01 13.31 -15.00
C MET A 1 23.00 13.68 -16.08
N THR A 2 22.73 12.78 -17.00
CA THR A 2 21.71 12.98 -18.03
C THR A 2 20.35 12.65 -17.40
N VAL A 3 19.55 13.68 -17.15
CA VAL A 3 18.15 13.52 -16.74
C VAL A 3 17.46 12.71 -17.83
N SER A 4 16.90 11.54 -17.47
CA SER A 4 16.14 10.72 -18.42
C SER A 4 15.07 11.57 -19.10
N PRO A 5 14.92 11.50 -20.44
CA PRO A 5 13.90 12.28 -21.19
C PRO A 5 12.48 12.11 -20.65
N CYS A 6 12.18 11.00 -19.97
CA CYS A 6 10.89 10.72 -19.34
C CYS A 6 10.54 11.67 -18.19
N PHE A 7 11.51 12.18 -17.43
CA PHE A 7 11.23 13.03 -16.28
C PHE A 7 10.67 14.40 -16.69
N GLY A 8 11.23 15.01 -17.73
CA GLY A 8 10.73 16.29 -18.28
C GLY A 8 9.33 16.18 -18.89
N GLN A 9 9.01 15.03 -19.49
CA GLN A 9 7.69 14.81 -20.11
C GLN A 9 6.58 14.54 -19.07
N LEU A 10 6.88 13.93 -17.92
CA LEU A 10 5.91 13.71 -16.84
C LEU A 10 5.57 14.99 -16.08
N LEU A 11 6.53 15.91 -15.90
CA LEU A 11 6.30 17.22 -15.27
C LEU A 11 5.49 18.17 -16.18
N ASN A 12 5.70 18.12 -17.50
CA ASN A 12 4.91 18.91 -18.46
C ASN A 12 3.46 18.44 -18.60
N ASN A 13 3.10 17.36 -18.01
CA ASN A 13 1.83 16.67 -18.22
C ASN A 13 0.65 17.27 -17.50
N LYS A 14 0.83 17.74 -16.28
CA LYS A 14 -0.27 18.39 -15.55
C LYS A 14 -0.78 19.59 -16.34
N GLN A 15 0.15 20.40 -16.89
CA GLN A 15 -0.19 21.55 -17.73
C GLN A 15 -0.83 21.12 -19.05
N ASN A 16 -0.40 20.01 -19.63
CA ASN A 16 -1.01 19.51 -20.88
C ASN A 16 -2.41 18.92 -20.63
N LEU A 17 -2.62 18.20 -19.54
CA LEU A 17 -3.95 17.72 -19.16
C LEU A 17 -4.90 18.88 -18.83
N GLU A 18 -4.45 19.90 -18.11
CA GLU A 18 -5.22 21.10 -17.84
C GLU A 18 -5.63 21.82 -19.14
N LYS A 19 -4.74 21.87 -20.15
CA LYS A 19 -5.07 22.40 -21.47
C LYS A 19 -6.10 21.54 -22.19
N ILE A 20 -5.99 20.22 -22.13
CA ILE A 20 -6.98 19.31 -22.74
C ILE A 20 -8.32 19.40 -22.00
N GLU A 21 -8.30 19.52 -20.67
CA GLU A 21 -9.50 19.75 -19.87
C GLU A 21 -10.22 21.05 -20.23
N SER A 22 -9.51 22.07 -20.72
CA SER A 22 -10.08 23.33 -21.16
C SER A 22 -10.67 23.32 -22.58
N LEU A 23 -10.44 22.26 -23.37
CA LEU A 23 -11.03 22.12 -24.72
C LEU A 23 -12.54 21.94 -24.64
N ASP A 24 -13.22 22.27 -25.73
CA ASP A 24 -14.66 21.95 -25.88
C ASP A 24 -14.90 20.41 -25.91
N PRO A 25 -16.11 19.95 -25.63
CA PRO A 25 -16.43 18.53 -25.56
C PRO A 25 -16.12 17.73 -26.86
N ALA A 26 -16.27 18.33 -28.03
CA ALA A 26 -16.01 17.66 -29.32
C ALA A 26 -14.49 17.45 -29.49
N MET A 27 -13.68 18.45 -29.17
CA MET A 27 -12.22 18.38 -29.23
C MET A 27 -11.66 17.39 -28.21
N LYS A 28 -12.23 17.34 -27.00
CA LYS A 28 -11.87 16.31 -26.00
C LYS A 28 -12.14 14.90 -26.51
N LYS A 29 -13.32 14.69 -27.08
CA LYS A 29 -13.69 13.39 -27.66
C LYS A 29 -12.75 13.00 -28.79
N LEU A 30 -12.45 13.92 -29.71
CA LEU A 30 -11.49 13.67 -30.78
C LEU A 30 -10.09 13.30 -30.25
N TRP A 31 -9.63 13.99 -29.22
CA TRP A 31 -8.34 13.68 -28.61
C TRP A 31 -8.33 12.26 -28.00
N ILE A 32 -9.38 11.90 -27.24
CA ILE A 32 -9.54 10.55 -26.67
C ILE A 32 -9.53 9.50 -27.78
N ASP A 33 -10.36 9.67 -28.80
CA ASP A 33 -10.49 8.73 -29.91
C ASP A 33 -9.16 8.51 -30.64
N THR A 34 -8.45 9.61 -30.95
CA THR A 34 -7.12 9.56 -31.60
C THR A 34 -6.11 8.81 -30.75
N LYS A 35 -6.08 9.08 -29.44
CA LYS A 35 -5.15 8.43 -28.52
C LYS A 35 -5.45 6.94 -28.33
N LEU A 36 -6.71 6.57 -28.17
CA LEU A 36 -7.12 5.18 -28.02
C LEU A 36 -6.89 4.38 -29.30
N GLN A 37 -7.09 4.96 -30.47
CA GLN A 37 -6.76 4.30 -31.73
C GLN A 37 -5.27 3.96 -31.85
N GLN A 38 -4.38 4.82 -31.37
CA GLN A 38 -2.94 4.53 -31.32
C GLN A 38 -2.61 3.33 -30.41
N LEU A 39 -3.41 3.11 -29.36
CA LEU A 39 -3.20 2.01 -28.42
C LEU A 39 -3.67 0.65 -28.93
N GLU A 40 -4.57 0.60 -29.89
CA GLU A 40 -5.09 -0.66 -30.47
C GLU A 40 -3.95 -1.52 -31.03
N LEU A 41 -2.85 -0.90 -31.49
CA LEU A 41 -1.65 -1.59 -31.97
C LEU A 41 -0.89 -2.34 -30.85
N PHE A 42 -1.06 -1.95 -29.60
CA PHE A 42 -0.34 -2.51 -28.45
C PHE A 42 -1.23 -3.31 -27.52
N THR A 43 -2.55 -3.23 -27.70
CA THR A 43 -3.51 -3.90 -26.84
C THR A 43 -3.41 -5.42 -27.00
N HIS A 44 -3.21 -6.12 -25.87
CA HIS A 44 -3.18 -7.56 -25.87
C HIS A 44 -4.51 -8.16 -26.34
N ASN A 45 -4.44 -9.17 -27.23
CA ASN A 45 -5.60 -9.83 -27.79
C ASN A 45 -6.53 -10.40 -26.70
N GLY A 46 -7.84 -10.30 -26.91
CA GLY A 46 -8.87 -10.84 -26.00
C GLY A 46 -9.35 -9.85 -24.92
N LEU A 47 -8.80 -8.64 -24.85
CA LEU A 47 -9.31 -7.62 -23.93
C LEU A 47 -10.55 -6.94 -24.51
N VAL A 48 -11.52 -6.65 -23.64
CA VAL A 48 -12.73 -5.90 -23.99
C VAL A 48 -12.35 -4.51 -24.48
N PRO A 49 -12.94 -3.99 -25.58
CA PRO A 49 -12.69 -2.63 -26.04
C PRO A 49 -13.00 -1.59 -24.96
N ILE A 50 -12.20 -0.53 -24.91
CA ILE A 50 -12.37 0.56 -23.93
C ILE A 50 -13.64 1.34 -24.25
N LYS A 51 -14.54 1.51 -23.28
CA LYS A 51 -15.71 2.37 -23.41
C LYS A 51 -15.27 3.84 -23.38
N ARG A 52 -15.32 4.49 -24.55
CA ARG A 52 -14.75 5.83 -24.78
C ARG A 52 -15.49 6.95 -24.06
N ASP A 53 -16.78 6.75 -23.77
CA ASP A 53 -17.62 7.78 -23.14
C ASP A 53 -17.43 7.91 -21.63
N THR A 54 -16.79 6.92 -20.98
CA THR A 54 -16.61 6.87 -19.52
C THR A 54 -15.16 6.97 -19.08
N ILE A 55 -14.20 6.80 -19.98
CA ILE A 55 -12.78 6.86 -19.63
C ILE A 55 -12.31 8.28 -19.30
N SER A 56 -11.52 8.46 -18.25
CA SER A 56 -10.97 9.78 -17.89
C SER A 56 -9.75 10.14 -18.75
N LEU A 57 -9.54 11.45 -18.95
CA LEU A 57 -8.35 11.97 -19.65
C LEU A 57 -7.04 11.51 -18.99
N MET A 58 -7.01 11.44 -17.65
CA MET A 58 -5.87 10.94 -16.89
C MET A 58 -5.55 9.48 -17.26
N ALA A 59 -6.57 8.66 -17.44
CA ALA A 59 -6.40 7.26 -17.82
C ALA A 59 -5.88 7.13 -19.26
N VAL A 60 -6.44 7.85 -20.21
CA VAL A 60 -5.98 7.86 -21.61
C VAL A 60 -4.54 8.32 -21.72
N ASP A 61 -4.17 9.39 -21.01
CA ASP A 61 -2.80 9.89 -20.96
C ASP A 61 -1.83 8.85 -20.36
N THR A 62 -2.23 8.18 -19.27
CA THR A 62 -1.44 7.11 -18.67
C THR A 62 -1.21 5.96 -19.63
N LEU A 63 -2.26 5.45 -20.26
CA LEU A 63 -2.21 4.37 -21.24
C LEU A 63 -1.22 4.68 -22.37
N THR A 64 -1.28 5.90 -22.94
CA THR A 64 -0.44 6.27 -24.08
C THR A 64 1.04 6.47 -23.79
N ARG A 65 1.40 6.56 -22.52
CA ARG A 65 2.81 6.82 -22.11
C ARG A 65 3.55 5.61 -21.60
N ILE A 66 2.84 4.60 -21.17
CA ILE A 66 3.45 3.42 -20.56
C ILE A 66 4.53 2.84 -21.48
N HIS A 67 4.21 2.63 -22.74
CA HIS A 67 5.16 2.04 -23.69
C HIS A 67 6.50 2.78 -23.68
N LYS A 68 6.46 4.09 -23.89
CA LYS A 68 7.67 4.94 -23.92
C LYS A 68 8.40 4.94 -22.58
N THR A 69 7.67 4.89 -21.46
CA THR A 69 8.28 4.82 -20.13
C THR A 69 9.07 3.53 -19.94
N LEU A 70 8.59 2.41 -20.51
CA LEU A 70 9.20 1.09 -20.34
C LEU A 70 10.33 0.80 -21.33
N GLU A 71 10.47 1.55 -22.43
CA GLU A 71 11.49 1.33 -23.46
C GLU A 71 12.93 1.35 -22.92
N GLY A 72 13.19 2.18 -21.90
CA GLY A 72 14.53 2.34 -21.32
C GLY A 72 14.97 1.24 -20.36
N TYR A 73 14.09 0.28 -20.03
CA TYR A 73 14.32 -0.75 -19.02
C TYR A 73 14.38 -2.14 -19.63
N GLN A 74 15.28 -3.00 -19.10
CA GLN A 74 15.47 -4.36 -19.60
C GLN A 74 14.67 -5.38 -18.81
N THR A 75 14.81 -5.39 -17.49
CA THR A 75 14.18 -6.36 -16.60
C THR A 75 13.15 -5.67 -15.70
N ILE A 76 11.89 -5.86 -16.04
CA ILE A 76 10.78 -5.17 -15.37
C ILE A 76 10.03 -6.14 -14.46
N SER A 77 9.87 -5.77 -13.18
CA SER A 77 9.00 -6.48 -12.24
C SER A 77 7.73 -5.69 -11.97
N CYS A 78 6.59 -6.38 -11.77
CA CYS A 78 5.33 -5.76 -11.36
C CYS A 78 4.76 -6.49 -10.14
N SER A 79 4.64 -5.76 -9.01
CA SER A 79 4.10 -6.34 -7.78
C SER A 79 2.58 -6.31 -7.79
N ILE A 80 1.98 -7.49 -7.72
CA ILE A 80 0.53 -7.71 -7.71
C ILE A 80 0.09 -8.09 -6.31
N SER A 81 -0.98 -7.47 -5.84
CA SER A 81 -1.53 -7.73 -4.50
C SER A 81 -2.90 -8.41 -4.52
N GLY A 82 -3.49 -8.64 -5.71
CA GLY A 82 -4.88 -9.06 -5.88
C GLY A 82 -5.88 -8.00 -5.39
N GLY A 83 -5.44 -6.77 -5.23
CA GLY A 83 -6.28 -5.63 -4.90
C GLY A 83 -6.62 -4.79 -6.14
N SER A 84 -7.72 -4.07 -6.10
CA SER A 84 -8.29 -3.33 -7.23
C SER A 84 -7.32 -2.35 -7.93
N ASP A 85 -6.34 -1.80 -7.21
CA ASP A 85 -5.33 -0.93 -7.81
C ASP A 85 -4.28 -1.74 -8.59
N SER A 86 -3.92 -2.95 -8.14
CA SER A 86 -3.03 -3.84 -8.89
C SER A 86 -3.71 -4.44 -10.13
N ASP A 87 -5.01 -4.72 -10.05
CA ASP A 87 -5.79 -5.21 -11.20
C ASP A 87 -5.80 -4.17 -12.33
N MET A 88 -5.99 -2.91 -11.96
CA MET A 88 -5.92 -1.80 -12.90
C MET A 88 -4.53 -1.67 -13.53
N VAL A 89 -3.44 -1.84 -12.74
CA VAL A 89 -2.07 -1.80 -13.28
C VAL A 89 -1.82 -2.91 -14.29
N ILE A 90 -2.28 -4.13 -14.02
CA ILE A 90 -2.16 -5.24 -14.99
C ILE A 90 -2.88 -4.89 -16.30
N ASP A 91 -4.13 -4.41 -16.22
CA ASP A 91 -4.93 -4.05 -17.40
C ASP A 91 -4.28 -2.91 -18.20
N ILE A 92 -3.80 -1.86 -17.52
CA ILE A 92 -3.06 -0.77 -18.14
C ILE A 92 -1.84 -1.29 -18.91
N LEU A 93 -1.03 -2.14 -18.28
CA LEU A 93 0.15 -2.71 -18.93
C LEU A 93 -0.23 -3.58 -20.14
N ALA A 94 -1.26 -4.42 -20.02
CA ALA A 94 -1.73 -5.27 -21.09
C ALA A 94 -2.25 -4.50 -22.32
N ARG A 95 -2.73 -3.26 -22.11
CA ARG A 95 -3.23 -2.38 -23.20
C ARG A 95 -2.17 -1.47 -23.79
N SER A 96 -1.07 -1.26 -23.09
CA SER A 96 -0.17 -0.12 -23.38
C SER A 96 1.23 -0.53 -23.83
N THR A 97 1.59 -1.81 -23.77
CA THR A 97 2.93 -2.23 -24.19
C THR A 97 2.98 -3.62 -24.80
N PRO A 98 3.67 -3.80 -25.94
CA PRO A 98 3.89 -5.13 -26.53
C PRO A 98 4.77 -6.01 -25.63
N ARG A 99 5.54 -5.41 -24.71
CA ARG A 99 6.40 -6.10 -23.76
C ARG A 99 5.65 -6.65 -22.54
N PHE A 100 4.31 -6.64 -22.57
CA PHE A 100 3.49 -7.09 -21.44
C PHE A 100 3.85 -8.49 -20.95
N LYS A 101 4.15 -9.41 -21.87
CA LYS A 101 4.54 -10.79 -21.54
C LYS A 101 5.95 -10.95 -20.98
N ASP A 102 6.81 -9.94 -21.16
CA ASP A 102 8.19 -9.93 -20.66
C ASP A 102 8.26 -9.42 -19.21
N ILE A 103 7.16 -8.91 -18.68
CA ILE A 103 7.09 -8.36 -17.31
C ILE A 103 7.00 -9.52 -16.32
N HIS A 104 7.86 -9.50 -15.31
CA HIS A 104 7.83 -10.45 -14.20
C HIS A 104 6.76 -10.03 -13.18
N PHE A 105 5.60 -10.70 -13.21
CA PHE A 105 4.53 -10.45 -12.23
C PHE A 105 4.78 -11.25 -10.97
N ILE A 106 4.69 -10.59 -9.80
CA ILE A 106 4.99 -11.21 -8.51
C ILE A 106 3.95 -10.89 -7.45
N PHE A 107 3.54 -11.90 -6.71
CA PHE A 107 2.72 -11.81 -5.50
C PHE A 107 3.52 -12.24 -4.27
N PHE A 108 3.44 -11.47 -3.18
CA PHE A 108 4.10 -11.79 -1.91
C PHE A 108 3.12 -12.49 -0.98
N ASP A 109 3.23 -13.81 -0.92
CA ASP A 109 2.41 -14.66 -0.04
C ASP A 109 2.89 -14.55 1.41
N THR A 110 2.10 -13.90 2.24
CA THR A 110 2.40 -13.69 3.67
C THR A 110 1.90 -14.83 4.56
N GLY A 111 1.09 -15.74 4.00
CA GLY A 111 0.50 -16.89 4.67
C GLY A 111 -0.86 -16.63 5.32
N ILE A 112 -1.35 -15.40 5.26
CA ILE A 112 -2.66 -15.01 5.81
C ILE A 112 -3.48 -14.17 4.82
N GLU A 113 -3.39 -14.50 3.55
CA GLU A 113 -4.23 -13.92 2.50
C GLU A 113 -5.62 -14.57 2.48
N TYR A 114 -6.63 -13.78 2.07
CA TYR A 114 -7.96 -14.30 1.77
C TYR A 114 -7.89 -15.35 0.67
N GLN A 115 -8.70 -16.40 0.80
CA GLN A 115 -8.84 -17.40 -0.28
C GLN A 115 -9.39 -16.76 -1.55
N ALA A 116 -10.32 -15.81 -1.41
CA ALA A 116 -10.83 -15.01 -2.51
C ALA A 116 -9.72 -14.22 -3.25
N THR A 117 -8.69 -13.74 -2.53
CA THR A 117 -7.53 -13.10 -3.19
C THR A 117 -6.72 -14.11 -3.98
N LYS A 118 -6.48 -15.32 -3.46
CA LYS A 118 -5.72 -16.37 -4.16
C LYS A 118 -6.43 -16.82 -5.43
N GLN A 119 -7.75 -17.04 -5.36
CA GLN A 119 -8.57 -17.38 -6.53
C GLN A 119 -8.53 -16.27 -7.58
N HIS A 120 -8.60 -15.02 -7.14
CA HIS A 120 -8.54 -13.87 -8.04
C HIS A 120 -7.20 -13.78 -8.79
N LEU A 121 -6.08 -14.14 -8.16
CA LEU A 121 -4.79 -14.21 -8.87
C LEU A 121 -4.82 -15.25 -10.01
N ASP A 122 -5.46 -16.41 -9.78
CA ASP A 122 -5.63 -17.43 -10.82
C ASP A 122 -6.55 -16.93 -11.97
N ASP A 123 -7.57 -16.11 -11.64
CA ASP A 123 -8.43 -15.47 -12.63
C ASP A 123 -7.66 -14.44 -13.48
N LEU A 124 -6.79 -13.64 -12.85
CA LEU A 124 -5.93 -12.69 -13.55
C LEU A 124 -4.94 -13.39 -14.48
N GLU A 125 -4.33 -14.50 -14.04
CA GLU A 125 -3.44 -15.30 -14.89
C GLU A 125 -4.17 -15.81 -16.14
N ARG A 126 -5.38 -16.32 -15.97
CA ARG A 126 -6.22 -16.80 -17.09
C ARG A 126 -6.65 -15.67 -18.02
N LYS A 127 -7.16 -14.55 -17.45
CA LYS A 127 -7.65 -13.40 -18.23
C LYS A 127 -6.56 -12.78 -19.09
N TYR A 128 -5.37 -12.56 -18.50
CA TYR A 128 -4.29 -11.85 -19.19
C TYR A 128 -3.24 -12.79 -19.81
N GLY A 129 -3.37 -14.11 -19.62
CA GLY A 129 -2.43 -15.12 -20.09
C GLY A 129 -1.01 -14.90 -19.60
N ILE A 130 -0.84 -14.50 -18.35
CA ILE A 130 0.43 -14.27 -17.66
C ILE A 130 0.65 -15.32 -16.58
N SER A 131 1.87 -15.38 -16.04
CA SER A 131 2.17 -16.12 -14.82
C SER A 131 2.48 -15.12 -13.71
N ILE A 132 1.84 -15.29 -12.55
CA ILE A 132 2.10 -14.48 -11.34
C ILE A 132 2.90 -15.35 -10.37
N GLU A 133 4.18 -15.07 -10.23
CA GLU A 133 5.03 -15.82 -9.32
C GLU A 133 4.63 -15.55 -7.85
N ARG A 134 4.34 -16.60 -7.10
CA ARG A 134 3.93 -16.53 -5.69
C ARG A 134 5.12 -16.78 -4.78
N ARG A 135 5.69 -15.70 -4.22
CA ARG A 135 6.85 -15.77 -3.31
C ARG A 135 6.41 -15.75 -1.86
N LYS A 136 6.74 -16.79 -1.13
CA LYS A 136 6.50 -16.88 0.31
C LYS A 136 7.33 -15.86 1.08
N ALA A 137 6.78 -15.41 2.20
CA ALA A 137 7.47 -14.56 3.16
C ALA A 137 8.84 -15.15 3.57
N VAL A 138 9.87 -14.32 3.68
CA VAL A 138 11.20 -14.72 4.22
C VAL A 138 11.03 -15.30 5.62
N LYS A 139 10.15 -14.70 6.41
CA LYS A 139 9.69 -15.22 7.69
C LYS A 139 8.18 -15.00 7.77
N SER A 140 7.43 -16.07 8.02
CA SER A 140 5.96 -16.04 8.05
C SER A 140 5.43 -15.07 9.11
N ILE A 141 4.23 -14.51 8.89
CA ILE A 141 3.61 -13.58 9.85
C ILE A 141 3.45 -14.19 11.24
N PRO A 142 2.95 -15.43 11.41
CA PRO A 142 2.90 -16.05 12.73
C PRO A 142 4.25 -16.10 13.42
N THR A 143 5.31 -16.51 12.70
CA THR A 143 6.68 -16.57 13.24
C THR A 143 7.18 -15.17 13.60
N CYS A 144 6.90 -14.16 12.78
CA CYS A 144 7.29 -12.78 13.09
C CYS A 144 6.59 -12.26 14.35
N CYS A 145 5.28 -12.49 14.47
CA CYS A 145 4.50 -12.05 15.63
C CYS A 145 4.98 -12.73 16.91
N LYS A 146 5.26 -14.04 16.86
CA LYS A 146 5.83 -14.78 18.00
C LYS A 146 7.22 -14.28 18.38
N THR A 147 8.08 -13.96 17.42
CA THR A 147 9.49 -13.61 17.66
C THR A 147 9.65 -12.14 18.07
N TYR A 148 9.01 -11.24 17.32
CA TYR A 148 9.24 -9.79 17.43
C TYR A 148 8.08 -9.03 18.04
N GLY A 149 6.88 -9.61 18.08
CA GLY A 149 5.67 -8.98 18.58
C GLY A 149 4.61 -8.73 17.52
N GLN A 150 3.40 -8.47 18.00
CA GLN A 150 2.20 -8.26 17.17
C GLN A 150 2.07 -6.78 16.74
N PRO A 151 1.43 -6.48 15.60
CA PRO A 151 1.13 -5.11 15.17
C PRO A 151 0.15 -4.41 16.11
N PHE A 152 0.32 -3.08 16.32
CA PHE A 152 -0.60 -2.27 17.12
C PHE A 152 -0.77 -0.88 16.49
N LEU A 153 -2.00 -0.42 16.28
CA LEU A 153 -2.44 0.86 15.72
C LEU A 153 -1.84 1.20 14.33
N SER A 154 -0.55 1.35 14.23
CA SER A 154 0.13 1.67 12.97
C SER A 154 1.57 1.15 12.95
N LYS A 155 2.14 1.02 11.74
CA LYS A 155 3.55 0.62 11.60
C LYS A 155 4.49 1.49 12.42
N ARG A 156 4.28 2.82 12.39
CA ARG A 156 5.16 3.75 13.10
C ARG A 156 5.03 3.62 14.60
N ILE A 157 3.81 3.56 15.12
CA ILE A 157 3.58 3.38 16.56
C ILE A 157 4.20 2.07 17.02
N SER A 158 3.94 0.98 16.30
CA SER A 158 4.54 -0.32 16.61
C SER A 158 6.06 -0.31 16.56
N ASP A 159 6.69 0.43 15.65
CA ASP A 159 8.15 0.56 15.57
C ASP A 159 8.70 1.36 16.76
N MET A 160 8.03 2.44 17.18
CA MET A 160 8.44 3.22 18.34
C MET A 160 8.32 2.40 19.63
N ILE A 161 7.18 1.71 19.82
CA ILE A 161 6.94 0.83 20.97
C ILE A 161 7.94 -0.32 20.99
N HIS A 162 8.18 -0.97 19.85
CA HIS A 162 9.16 -2.05 19.73
C HIS A 162 10.54 -1.63 20.24
N ARG A 163 11.04 -0.47 19.81
CA ARG A 163 12.34 0.06 20.26
C ARG A 163 12.38 0.35 21.76
N LEU A 164 11.29 0.86 22.32
CA LEU A 164 11.17 1.07 23.76
C LEU A 164 11.21 -0.27 24.50
N GLN A 165 10.44 -1.27 24.07
CA GLN A 165 10.42 -2.60 24.69
C GLN A 165 11.77 -3.33 24.58
N GLU A 166 12.46 -3.26 23.43
CA GLU A 166 13.77 -3.92 23.25
C GLU A 166 14.84 -3.43 24.22
N ASN A 167 14.70 -2.22 24.72
CA ASN A 167 15.65 -1.62 25.67
C ASN A 167 15.06 -1.48 27.09
N GLY A 168 14.04 -2.26 27.43
CA GLY A 168 13.52 -2.40 28.79
C GLY A 168 12.82 -1.17 29.37
N PHE A 169 12.22 -0.32 28.51
CA PHE A 169 11.48 0.86 28.96
C PHE A 169 10.28 0.50 29.84
N GLN A 170 10.11 1.19 30.95
CA GLN A 170 9.12 0.87 32.00
C GLN A 170 7.81 1.67 31.91
N TRP A 171 7.52 2.30 30.76
CA TRP A 171 6.30 3.08 30.48
C TRP A 171 6.09 4.27 31.44
N GLU A 172 7.18 4.91 31.79
CA GLU A 172 7.23 6.03 32.71
C GLU A 172 6.84 7.34 32.03
N ASP A 173 6.16 8.24 32.75
CA ASP A 173 5.83 9.59 32.31
C ASP A 173 6.75 10.62 32.96
N GLU A 174 7.99 10.66 32.52
CA GLU A 174 9.03 11.57 32.98
C GLU A 174 9.53 12.44 31.81
N PRO A 175 10.19 13.59 32.11
CA PRO A 175 10.80 14.44 31.09
C PRO A 175 11.86 13.67 30.25
N PHE A 176 12.00 14.11 28.98
CA PHE A 176 12.91 13.47 28.01
C PHE A 176 14.34 13.31 28.56
N GLU A 177 14.90 14.36 29.18
CA GLU A 177 16.27 14.33 29.71
C GLU A 177 16.46 13.30 30.80
N VAL A 178 15.46 13.07 31.64
CA VAL A 178 15.48 12.05 32.70
C VAL A 178 15.45 10.66 32.07
N LEU A 179 14.49 10.43 31.16
CA LEU A 179 14.34 9.15 30.48
C LEU A 179 15.54 8.84 29.57
N TYR A 180 16.09 9.85 28.89
CA TYR A 180 17.24 9.64 28.01
C TYR A 180 18.51 9.27 28.76
N LYS A 181 18.72 9.78 29.96
CA LYS A 181 19.83 9.33 30.84
C LYS A 181 19.68 7.86 31.23
N ARG A 182 18.43 7.41 31.48
CA ARG A 182 18.11 6.03 31.86
C ARG A 182 18.14 5.06 30.69
N TYR A 183 17.68 5.51 29.51
CA TYR A 183 17.54 4.70 28.29
C TYR A 183 18.24 5.33 27.08
N PRO A 184 19.59 5.48 27.07
CA PRO A 184 20.32 6.25 26.06
C PRO A 184 20.21 5.68 24.64
N LYS A 185 19.93 4.38 24.49
CA LYS A 185 19.71 3.73 23.19
C LYS A 185 18.39 4.07 22.54
N ASN A 186 17.46 4.71 23.27
CA ASN A 186 16.09 4.97 22.84
C ASN A 186 15.83 6.40 22.35
N LYS A 187 16.85 7.19 22.04
CA LYS A 187 16.71 8.64 21.74
C LYS A 187 15.52 8.97 20.84
N ALA A 188 15.39 8.30 19.69
CA ALA A 188 14.32 8.60 18.73
C ALA A 188 12.92 8.21 19.24
N SER A 189 12.78 7.07 19.90
CA SER A 189 11.51 6.60 20.45
C SER A 189 11.12 7.36 21.73
N LEU A 190 12.09 7.81 22.53
CA LEU A 190 11.82 8.71 23.67
C LEU A 190 11.38 10.10 23.21
N ARG A 191 11.99 10.65 22.15
CA ARG A 191 11.50 11.93 21.57
C ARG A 191 10.04 11.82 21.11
N TRP A 192 9.65 10.66 20.57
CA TRP A 192 8.25 10.39 20.24
C TRP A 192 7.41 10.27 21.51
N TRP A 193 7.84 9.51 22.50
CA TRP A 193 7.13 9.28 23.75
C TRP A 193 6.92 10.57 24.57
N CYS A 194 7.94 11.42 24.66
CA CYS A 194 7.89 12.71 25.34
C CYS A 194 7.33 13.85 24.46
N ASP A 195 6.92 13.52 23.24
CA ASP A 195 6.36 14.50 22.27
C ASP A 195 7.29 15.68 21.91
N GLU A 196 8.59 15.41 21.83
CA GLU A 196 9.63 16.40 21.48
C GLU A 196 9.63 16.84 20.01
N TRP A 197 8.69 16.31 19.18
CA TRP A 197 8.61 16.66 17.75
C TRP A 197 7.72 17.86 17.44
N GLY A 198 7.07 18.43 18.48
CA GLY A 198 6.23 19.60 18.38
C GLY A 198 4.85 19.36 17.76
N ASP A 199 3.96 20.31 17.98
CA ASP A 199 2.51 20.21 17.68
C ASP A 199 2.20 20.03 16.19
N LYS A 200 3.07 20.49 15.30
CA LYS A 200 2.88 20.37 13.84
C LYS A 200 3.35 19.04 13.27
N SER A 201 3.98 18.19 14.08
CA SER A 201 4.44 16.90 13.60
C SER A 201 3.30 15.91 13.52
N ARG A 202 2.97 15.46 12.29
CA ARG A 202 2.04 14.35 12.07
C ARG A 202 2.48 13.03 12.73
N PHE A 203 3.71 12.97 13.21
CA PHE A 203 4.27 11.80 13.90
C PHE A 203 4.24 11.95 15.41
N SER A 204 3.73 13.05 15.93
CA SER A 204 3.54 13.25 17.37
C SER A 204 2.66 12.14 17.97
N ILE A 205 2.98 11.72 19.20
CA ILE A 205 2.15 10.76 19.95
C ILE A 205 0.75 11.33 20.21
N ARG A 206 0.59 12.67 20.29
CA ARG A 206 -0.69 13.38 20.51
C ARG A 206 -1.72 13.12 19.41
N ASN A 207 -1.28 12.73 18.19
CA ASN A 207 -2.22 12.35 17.12
C ASN A 207 -3.01 11.08 17.47
N ASN A 208 -2.61 10.37 18.51
CA ASN A 208 -3.36 9.27 19.12
C ASN A 208 -3.70 9.68 20.55
N LYS A 209 -4.72 10.53 20.65
CA LYS A 209 -5.16 11.09 21.92
C LYS A 209 -5.28 9.98 22.97
N TRP A 210 -4.79 10.24 24.18
CA TRP A 210 -4.77 9.32 25.31
C TRP A 210 -3.85 8.08 25.18
N LEU A 211 -3.07 7.95 24.11
CA LEU A 211 -2.23 6.76 23.94
C LEU A 211 -1.15 6.65 25.02
N LYS A 212 -0.50 7.77 25.36
CA LYS A 212 0.55 7.80 26.38
C LYS A 212 -0.02 7.45 27.75
N GLU A 213 -1.10 8.13 28.15
CA GLU A 213 -1.80 7.90 29.42
C GLU A 213 -2.30 6.45 29.52
N PHE A 214 -2.87 5.94 28.42
CA PHE A 214 -3.31 4.56 28.35
C PHE A 214 -2.15 3.59 28.61
N MET A 215 -1.01 3.77 27.95
CA MET A 215 0.12 2.86 28.05
C MET A 215 0.85 2.95 29.40
N VAL A 216 0.84 4.12 30.07
CA VAL A 216 1.34 4.28 31.45
C VAL A 216 0.46 3.50 32.42
N GLN A 217 -0.86 3.59 32.30
CA GLN A 217 -1.82 2.91 33.18
C GLN A 217 -2.01 1.43 32.83
N ASN A 218 -1.81 1.05 31.58
CA ASN A 218 -1.99 -0.31 31.06
C ASN A 218 -0.78 -0.70 30.19
N PRO A 219 0.38 -0.96 30.80
CA PRO A 219 1.57 -1.39 30.06
C PRO A 219 1.29 -2.64 29.23
N PRO A 220 1.76 -2.73 27.97
CA PRO A 220 1.56 -3.93 27.17
C PRO A 220 2.32 -5.11 27.76
N THR A 221 1.62 -6.23 27.99
CA THR A 221 2.17 -7.48 28.52
C THR A 221 2.78 -8.37 27.44
N PHE A 222 2.64 -7.97 26.17
CA PHE A 222 3.14 -8.68 25.00
C PHE A 222 4.05 -7.78 24.17
N LYS A 223 4.84 -8.39 23.29
CA LYS A 223 5.71 -7.64 22.37
C LYS A 223 4.92 -7.02 21.23
N ILE A 224 5.15 -5.74 20.98
CA ILE A 224 4.53 -4.99 19.88
C ILE A 224 5.59 -4.69 18.82
N SER A 225 5.27 -4.96 17.53
CA SER A 225 6.23 -4.75 16.45
C SER A 225 5.55 -4.62 15.08
N SER A 226 6.21 -3.96 14.13
CA SER A 226 5.85 -3.95 12.71
C SER A 226 6.70 -4.87 11.84
N LYS A 227 7.58 -5.68 12.42
CA LYS A 227 8.55 -6.53 11.73
C LYS A 227 7.93 -7.55 10.76
N CYS A 228 6.68 -7.99 11.00
CA CYS A 228 5.95 -8.84 10.07
C CYS A 228 5.88 -8.22 8.66
N CYS A 229 5.65 -6.91 8.53
CA CYS A 229 5.64 -6.24 7.23
C CYS A 229 7.01 -6.22 6.55
N ASP A 230 8.09 -6.14 7.31
CA ASP A 230 9.44 -6.11 6.75
C ASP A 230 9.83 -7.49 6.19
N TYR A 231 9.61 -8.56 6.94
CA TYR A 231 9.96 -9.92 6.52
C TYR A 231 8.99 -10.53 5.51
N ALA A 232 7.70 -10.22 5.61
CA ALA A 232 6.71 -10.82 4.73
C ALA A 232 6.57 -10.11 3.37
N LYS A 233 6.95 -8.83 3.28
CA LYS A 233 6.78 -8.06 2.03
C LYS A 233 8.05 -7.37 1.57
N LYS A 234 8.63 -6.45 2.38
CA LYS A 234 9.74 -5.61 1.92
C LYS A 234 11.00 -6.42 1.59
N GLN A 235 11.38 -7.35 2.46
CA GLN A 235 12.58 -8.16 2.25
C GLN A 235 12.39 -9.14 1.08
N VAL A 236 11.21 -9.72 0.94
CA VAL A 236 10.88 -10.57 -0.21
C VAL A 236 11.01 -9.79 -1.52
N ALA A 237 10.41 -8.59 -1.58
CA ALA A 237 10.50 -7.72 -2.75
C ALA A 237 11.96 -7.39 -3.11
N LYS A 238 12.75 -6.97 -2.12
CA LYS A 238 14.16 -6.64 -2.30
C LYS A 238 15.02 -7.83 -2.77
N ASN A 239 14.78 -9.00 -2.17
CA ASN A 239 15.48 -10.23 -2.57
C ASN A 239 15.13 -10.63 -4.00
N TYR A 240 13.86 -10.56 -4.36
CA TYR A 240 13.39 -10.87 -5.70
C TYR A 240 13.93 -9.92 -6.77
N GLN A 241 13.86 -8.61 -6.52
CA GLN A 241 14.43 -7.60 -7.42
C GLN A 241 15.93 -7.87 -7.70
N LYS A 242 16.67 -8.22 -6.65
CA LYS A 242 18.09 -8.58 -6.77
C LYS A 242 18.31 -9.89 -7.53
N GLU A 243 17.47 -10.89 -7.29
CA GLU A 243 17.54 -12.22 -7.91
C GLU A 243 17.37 -12.13 -9.43
N ILE A 244 16.37 -11.40 -9.89
CA ILE A 244 16.09 -11.26 -11.33
C ILE A 244 16.88 -10.11 -11.98
N GLY A 245 17.64 -9.32 -11.21
CA GLY A 245 18.36 -8.15 -11.74
C GLY A 245 17.40 -7.04 -12.22
N ALA A 246 16.26 -6.85 -11.55
CA ALA A 246 15.27 -5.86 -11.97
C ALA A 246 15.84 -4.44 -11.97
N ASP A 247 15.72 -3.74 -13.10
CA ASP A 247 16.06 -2.32 -13.24
C ASP A 247 14.82 -1.41 -13.08
N LEU A 248 13.61 -1.96 -13.22
CA LEU A 248 12.35 -1.27 -12.91
C LEU A 248 11.42 -2.15 -12.08
N THR A 249 10.79 -1.55 -11.07
CA THR A 249 9.66 -2.16 -10.33
C THR A 249 8.40 -1.33 -10.47
N ILE A 250 7.32 -1.96 -10.90
CA ILE A 250 5.99 -1.35 -11.05
C ILE A 250 5.12 -1.72 -9.85
N THR A 251 4.38 -0.73 -9.31
CA THR A 251 3.45 -0.93 -8.19
C THR A 251 2.17 -0.10 -8.35
N GLY A 252 1.04 -0.67 -7.92
CA GLY A 252 -0.27 -0.01 -7.93
C GLY A 252 -0.48 0.93 -6.73
N VAL A 253 0.34 1.97 -6.59
CA VAL A 253 0.21 2.96 -5.50
C VAL A 253 -0.42 4.23 -6.04
N ARG A 254 -1.48 4.72 -5.37
CA ARG A 254 -2.13 6.00 -5.65
C ARG A 254 -1.90 7.00 -4.53
N LYS A 255 -1.70 8.28 -4.89
CA LYS A 255 -1.59 9.38 -3.92
C LYS A 255 -2.92 9.57 -3.16
N ALA A 256 -4.05 9.34 -3.82
CA ALA A 256 -5.39 9.44 -3.25
C ALA A 256 -5.67 8.46 -2.10
N GLU A 257 -4.89 7.35 -1.97
CA GLU A 257 -4.99 6.45 -0.81
C GLU A 257 -4.64 7.15 0.52
N GLY A 258 -3.93 8.27 0.46
CA GLY A 258 -3.50 9.02 1.64
C GLY A 258 -2.45 8.31 2.50
N GLY A 259 -2.30 8.79 3.74
CA GLY A 259 -1.43 8.19 4.75
C GLY A 259 0.06 8.18 4.35
N ALA A 260 0.80 7.22 4.90
CA ALA A 260 2.24 7.11 4.70
C ALA A 260 2.66 6.93 3.22
N ARG A 261 1.79 6.40 2.37
CA ARG A 261 2.09 6.21 0.94
C ARG A 261 2.08 7.54 0.17
N ALA A 262 1.07 8.39 0.41
CA ALA A 262 0.96 9.71 -0.22
C ALA A 262 2.15 10.62 0.11
N GLU A 263 2.77 10.37 1.24
CA GLU A 263 3.86 11.17 1.79
C GLU A 263 5.25 10.61 1.42
N ALA A 264 5.37 9.29 1.33
CA ALA A 264 6.63 8.63 0.97
C ALA A 264 7.02 8.91 -0.49
N TYR A 265 6.02 9.14 -1.36
CA TYR A 265 6.25 9.32 -2.78
C TYR A 265 5.77 10.69 -3.26
N LYS A 266 6.64 11.39 -4.01
CA LYS A 266 6.36 12.72 -4.57
C LYS A 266 5.99 12.68 -6.05
N SER A 267 6.29 11.57 -6.73
CA SER A 267 6.09 11.40 -8.18
C SER A 267 5.72 9.96 -8.53
N CYS A 268 5.25 9.77 -9.77
CA CYS A 268 4.98 8.45 -10.33
C CYS A 268 6.26 7.63 -10.58
N ILE A 269 7.42 8.28 -10.77
CA ILE A 269 8.72 7.62 -10.91
C ILE A 269 9.65 8.08 -9.79
N SER A 270 10.37 7.12 -9.21
CA SER A 270 11.49 7.37 -8.32
C SER A 270 12.70 6.67 -8.90
N GLN A 271 13.71 7.47 -9.30
CA GLN A 271 14.95 6.95 -9.87
C GLN A 271 15.92 6.53 -8.78
N TYR A 272 16.76 5.59 -9.13
CA TYR A 272 17.89 5.14 -8.33
C TYR A 272 18.92 6.28 -8.12
N ASP A 273 19.31 6.51 -6.88
CA ASP A 273 20.28 7.57 -6.52
C ASP A 273 21.72 7.07 -6.30
N GLY A 274 22.00 5.81 -6.59
CA GLY A 274 23.35 5.22 -6.50
C GLY A 274 23.72 4.67 -5.14
N GLU A 275 23.03 5.03 -4.05
CA GLU A 275 23.46 4.67 -2.69
C GLU A 275 22.61 3.56 -2.02
N ARG A 276 21.31 3.47 -2.29
CA ARG A 276 20.40 2.63 -1.52
C ARG A 276 19.73 1.50 -2.27
N GLU A 277 19.30 1.73 -3.48
CA GLU A 277 18.58 0.76 -4.30
C GLU A 277 19.09 0.80 -5.73
N LYS A 278 19.14 -0.35 -6.42
CA LYS A 278 19.60 -0.44 -7.83
C LYS A 278 18.43 -0.45 -8.82
N THR A 279 17.20 -0.29 -8.35
CA THR A 279 15.98 -0.48 -9.13
C THR A 279 15.15 0.79 -9.09
N ASP A 280 14.75 1.29 -10.24
CA ASP A 280 13.81 2.39 -10.36
C ASP A 280 12.39 1.91 -9.97
N HIS A 281 11.56 2.82 -9.47
CA HIS A 281 10.19 2.53 -9.09
C HIS A 281 9.21 3.34 -9.92
N PHE A 282 8.28 2.67 -10.58
CA PHE A 282 7.22 3.29 -11.35
C PHE A 282 5.84 2.97 -10.77
N ARG A 283 4.98 3.97 -10.69
CA ARG A 283 3.62 3.93 -10.18
C ARG A 283 2.68 4.53 -11.22
N PRO A 284 2.22 3.74 -12.19
CA PRO A 284 1.45 4.23 -13.33
C PRO A 284 0.23 5.06 -12.93
N ILE A 285 -0.48 4.60 -11.89
CA ILE A 285 -1.73 5.20 -11.41
C ILE A 285 -1.54 6.17 -10.23
N PHE A 286 -0.33 6.66 -9.99
CA PHE A 286 -0.01 7.49 -8.82
C PHE A 286 -0.93 8.73 -8.68
N TRP A 287 -1.28 9.36 -9.79
CA TRP A 287 -2.11 10.56 -9.82
C TRP A 287 -3.61 10.29 -9.94
N PHE A 288 -4.03 9.02 -10.11
CA PHE A 288 -5.45 8.68 -10.20
C PHE A 288 -6.19 9.04 -8.92
N LYS A 289 -7.27 9.81 -9.07
CA LYS A 289 -8.28 10.03 -8.05
C LYS A 289 -9.25 8.84 -8.00
N ASP A 290 -10.17 8.86 -7.04
CA ASP A 290 -11.15 7.78 -6.91
C ASP A 290 -12.11 7.72 -8.11
N ASP A 291 -12.46 8.87 -8.70
CA ASP A 291 -13.28 8.94 -9.91
C ASP A 291 -12.52 8.39 -11.12
N ASP A 292 -11.23 8.68 -11.29
CA ASP A 292 -10.42 8.10 -12.37
C ASP A 292 -10.38 6.58 -12.28
N LYS A 293 -10.21 6.06 -11.05
CA LYS A 293 -10.24 4.63 -10.78
C LYS A 293 -11.60 4.01 -11.14
N LYS A 294 -12.69 4.62 -10.66
CA LYS A 294 -14.06 4.16 -10.94
C LYS A 294 -14.34 4.15 -12.45
N ASN A 295 -14.03 5.25 -13.11
CA ASN A 295 -14.25 5.40 -14.54
C ASN A 295 -13.43 4.39 -15.34
N TYR A 296 -12.15 4.18 -14.97
CA TYR A 296 -11.31 3.18 -15.62
C TYR A 296 -11.86 1.76 -15.44
N THR A 297 -12.25 1.40 -14.22
CA THR A 297 -12.84 0.09 -13.91
C THR A 297 -14.07 -0.19 -14.79
N VAL A 298 -14.96 0.80 -14.95
CA VAL A 298 -16.17 0.68 -15.78
C VAL A 298 -15.83 0.67 -17.28
N SER A 299 -14.88 1.52 -17.71
CA SER A 299 -14.52 1.65 -19.14
C SER A 299 -13.81 0.42 -19.68
N CYS A 300 -13.02 -0.25 -18.85
CA CYS A 300 -12.19 -1.40 -19.23
C CYS A 300 -12.75 -2.75 -18.76
N ASP A 301 -13.94 -2.76 -18.16
CA ASP A 301 -14.60 -3.96 -17.62
C ASP A 301 -13.69 -4.78 -16.70
N ILE A 302 -13.16 -4.09 -15.67
CA ILE A 302 -12.30 -4.73 -14.68
C ILE A 302 -13.13 -5.42 -13.62
N HIS A 303 -12.95 -6.72 -13.48
CA HIS A 303 -13.54 -7.52 -12.42
C HIS A 303 -12.58 -7.60 -11.23
N ASN A 304 -13.02 -7.10 -10.08
CA ASN A 304 -12.24 -7.16 -8.84
C ASN A 304 -12.49 -8.48 -8.09
N SER A 305 -11.59 -8.80 -7.17
CA SER A 305 -11.71 -9.95 -6.27
C SER A 305 -13.05 -9.97 -5.51
N LYS A 306 -13.55 -11.16 -5.19
CA LYS A 306 -14.71 -11.39 -4.31
C LYS A 306 -14.57 -10.68 -2.95
N CYS A 307 -13.36 -10.39 -2.51
CA CYS A 307 -13.14 -9.54 -1.34
C CYS A 307 -13.86 -8.19 -1.45
N TYR A 308 -13.99 -7.63 -2.65
CA TYR A 308 -14.69 -6.35 -2.89
C TYR A 308 -16.16 -6.56 -3.24
N THR A 309 -16.48 -7.55 -4.09
CA THR A 309 -17.81 -7.71 -4.69
C THR A 309 -18.76 -8.51 -3.80
N GLU A 310 -18.26 -9.49 -3.05
CA GLU A 310 -19.06 -10.35 -2.19
C GLU A 310 -18.83 -10.04 -0.70
N TYR A 311 -17.58 -9.85 -0.27
CA TYR A 311 -17.27 -9.59 1.14
C TYR A 311 -17.47 -8.13 1.56
N GLY A 312 -17.59 -7.20 0.60
CA GLY A 312 -17.79 -5.77 0.86
C GLY A 312 -16.57 -5.06 1.44
N LEU A 313 -15.38 -5.66 1.36
CA LEU A 313 -14.14 -5.05 1.86
C LEU A 313 -13.74 -3.86 0.98
N LYS A 314 -13.26 -2.80 1.60
CA LYS A 314 -12.78 -1.61 0.89
C LYS A 314 -11.35 -1.75 0.37
N ARG A 315 -10.60 -2.69 0.91
CA ARG A 315 -9.20 -2.98 0.53
C ARG A 315 -8.85 -4.41 0.90
N THR A 316 -7.88 -4.98 0.21
CA THR A 316 -7.27 -6.26 0.52
C THR A 316 -5.85 -6.10 1.06
N GLY A 317 -5.34 -7.10 1.73
CA GLY A 317 -3.99 -7.12 2.31
C GLY A 317 -3.79 -8.39 3.13
N CYS A 318 -2.96 -8.33 4.16
CA CYS A 318 -2.94 -9.40 5.17
C CYS A 318 -4.28 -9.38 5.91
N ALA A 319 -5.00 -10.49 5.92
CA ALA A 319 -6.32 -10.57 6.53
C ALA A 319 -6.27 -10.26 8.03
N GLY A 320 -7.25 -9.48 8.51
CA GLY A 320 -7.39 -9.11 9.91
C GLY A 320 -6.20 -8.33 10.48
N CYS A 321 -5.40 -7.66 9.65
CA CYS A 321 -4.23 -6.93 10.12
C CYS A 321 -4.61 -5.83 11.13
N PRO A 322 -4.04 -5.82 12.36
CA PRO A 322 -4.35 -4.80 13.38
C PRO A 322 -4.05 -3.36 12.97
N PHE A 323 -3.32 -3.12 11.87
CA PHE A 323 -3.15 -1.79 11.29
C PHE A 323 -4.38 -1.30 10.53
N GLY A 324 -5.40 -2.13 10.35
CA GLY A 324 -6.68 -1.75 9.74
C GLY A 324 -7.47 -0.82 10.66
N LYS A 325 -7.94 0.33 10.16
CA LYS A 325 -8.77 1.26 10.95
C LYS A 325 -10.07 0.61 11.45
N ASN A 326 -10.67 -0.23 10.61
CA ASN A 326 -11.95 -0.91 10.85
C ASN A 326 -11.73 -2.42 11.05
N PHE A 327 -10.70 -2.83 11.80
CA PHE A 327 -10.36 -4.23 11.95
C PHE A 327 -11.51 -5.08 12.54
N GLU A 328 -12.37 -4.52 13.37
CA GLU A 328 -13.54 -5.23 13.93
C GLU A 328 -14.57 -5.61 12.86
N GLU A 329 -14.82 -4.71 11.91
CA GLU A 329 -15.70 -4.98 10.77
C GLU A 329 -15.06 -6.03 9.87
N GLU A 330 -13.77 -5.89 9.60
CA GLU A 330 -13.00 -6.86 8.82
C GLU A 330 -13.01 -8.25 9.48
N LEU A 331 -12.87 -8.35 10.82
CA LEU A 331 -12.95 -9.62 11.55
C LEU A 331 -14.31 -10.29 11.42
N ARG A 332 -15.41 -9.52 11.47
CA ARG A 332 -16.77 -10.06 11.26
C ARG A 332 -16.92 -10.63 9.85
N VAL A 333 -16.48 -9.90 8.85
CA VAL A 333 -16.48 -10.34 7.45
C VAL A 333 -15.65 -11.62 7.26
N ILE A 334 -14.45 -11.68 7.86
CA ILE A 334 -13.61 -12.88 7.78
C ILE A 334 -14.27 -14.07 8.48
N GLN A 335 -14.91 -13.85 9.63
CA GLN A 335 -15.63 -14.91 10.34
C GLN A 335 -16.77 -15.50 9.50
N GLU A 336 -17.50 -14.65 8.78
CA GLU A 336 -18.62 -15.04 7.92
C GLU A 336 -18.16 -15.82 6.67
N HIS A 337 -17.16 -15.32 5.97
CA HIS A 337 -16.77 -15.84 4.67
C HIS A 337 -15.59 -16.83 4.70
N GLU A 338 -14.67 -16.69 5.66
CA GLU A 338 -13.46 -17.51 5.78
C GLU A 338 -13.18 -17.92 7.23
N PRO A 339 -14.02 -18.75 7.87
CA PRO A 339 -13.94 -19.06 9.31
C PRO A 339 -12.61 -19.70 9.74
N ASN A 340 -11.97 -20.49 8.89
CA ASN A 340 -10.65 -21.06 9.18
C ASN A 340 -9.58 -19.98 9.26
N LEU A 341 -9.63 -18.99 8.37
CA LEU A 341 -8.75 -17.84 8.39
C LEU A 341 -8.99 -16.97 9.63
N TYR A 342 -10.27 -16.77 10.00
CA TYR A 342 -10.66 -16.09 11.23
C TYR A 342 -10.01 -16.71 12.48
N ASN A 343 -10.09 -18.03 12.63
CA ASN A 343 -9.45 -18.75 13.73
C ASN A 343 -7.92 -18.55 13.73
N ALA A 344 -7.30 -18.65 12.57
CA ALA A 344 -5.85 -18.47 12.43
C ALA A 344 -5.41 -17.05 12.84
N ILE A 345 -6.07 -16.00 12.34
CA ILE A 345 -5.68 -14.62 12.65
C ILE A 345 -5.95 -14.23 14.11
N ASN A 346 -7.01 -14.78 14.74
CA ASN A 346 -7.23 -14.57 16.18
C ASN A 346 -6.13 -15.21 17.02
N HIS A 347 -5.63 -16.38 16.61
CA HIS A 347 -4.48 -16.99 17.27
C HIS A 347 -3.20 -16.15 17.09
N ILE A 348 -3.02 -15.50 15.93
CA ILE A 348 -1.81 -14.72 15.60
C ILE A 348 -1.85 -13.33 16.26
N PHE A 349 -2.99 -12.66 16.27
CA PHE A 349 -3.13 -11.24 16.63
C PHE A 349 -4.01 -11.00 17.88
N GLY A 350 -4.43 -12.05 18.58
CA GLY A 350 -5.41 -11.95 19.66
C GLY A 350 -5.05 -10.94 20.75
N GLU A 351 -3.80 -10.94 21.22
CA GLU A 351 -3.34 -9.98 22.23
C GLU A 351 -3.40 -8.53 21.72
N SER A 352 -3.05 -8.32 20.44
CA SER A 352 -3.15 -7.00 19.81
C SER A 352 -4.60 -6.55 19.68
N TYR A 353 -5.53 -7.42 19.28
CA TYR A 353 -6.96 -7.09 19.20
C TYR A 353 -7.53 -6.69 20.54
N GLU A 354 -7.25 -7.44 21.59
CA GLU A 354 -7.69 -7.12 22.93
C GLU A 354 -7.10 -5.79 23.44
N TYR A 355 -5.83 -5.56 23.20
CA TYR A 355 -5.16 -4.33 23.61
C TYR A 355 -5.70 -3.11 22.84
N MET A 356 -6.02 -3.26 21.55
CA MET A 356 -6.67 -2.22 20.77
C MET A 356 -8.09 -1.90 21.26
N ARG A 357 -8.87 -2.91 21.67
CA ARG A 357 -10.21 -2.72 22.29
C ARG A 357 -10.10 -1.95 23.59
N LYS A 358 -9.20 -2.37 24.48
CA LYS A 358 -8.92 -1.67 25.75
C LYS A 358 -8.52 -0.20 25.52
N TYR A 359 -7.66 0.06 24.54
CA TYR A 359 -7.30 1.44 24.20
C TYR A 359 -8.49 2.26 23.70
N LYS A 360 -9.32 1.71 22.83
CA LYS A 360 -10.51 2.42 22.33
C LYS A 360 -11.51 2.74 23.45
N GLU A 361 -11.75 1.80 24.35
CA GLU A 361 -12.60 1.99 25.53
C GLU A 361 -12.05 3.06 26.48
N PHE A 362 -10.75 2.99 26.77
CA PHE A 362 -10.06 4.00 27.57
C PHE A 362 -10.16 5.40 26.94
N ALA A 363 -9.88 5.52 25.67
CA ALA A 363 -9.94 6.80 24.95
C ALA A 363 -11.37 7.36 24.93
N LYS A 364 -12.40 6.52 24.78
CA LYS A 364 -13.80 6.91 24.89
C LYS A 364 -14.13 7.44 26.29
N MET A 365 -13.77 6.69 27.34
CA MET A 365 -13.98 7.10 28.73
C MET A 365 -13.32 8.45 29.05
N MET A 366 -12.09 8.66 28.57
CA MET A 366 -11.36 9.90 28.81
C MET A 366 -11.95 11.10 28.06
N ASN A 367 -12.44 10.89 26.83
CA ASN A 367 -13.15 11.93 26.08
C ASN A 367 -14.47 12.31 26.77
N ASP A 368 -15.23 11.33 27.29
CA ASP A 368 -16.48 11.60 28.02
C ASP A 368 -16.23 12.38 29.33
N LYS A 369 -15.12 12.13 30.01
CA LYS A 369 -14.70 12.90 31.21
C LYS A 369 -14.33 14.33 30.84
N GLU A 370 -13.54 14.53 29.78
CA GLU A 370 -13.13 15.87 29.32
C GLU A 370 -14.32 16.72 28.88
N LEU A 371 -15.36 16.14 28.29
CA LEU A 371 -16.59 16.85 27.91
C LEU A 371 -17.45 17.27 29.10
N ARG A 372 -17.26 16.64 30.28
CA ARG A 372 -18.01 16.97 31.51
C ARG A 372 -17.30 17.90 32.46
N SER A 373 -16.00 18.13 32.23
CA SER A 373 -15.13 19.07 32.97
C SER A 373 -15.12 20.45 32.29
#